data_2e81e691fb8793668e76854e44000832
#
_entry.id   2e81e691fb8793668e76854e44000832
#
_cell.length_a   1.000
_cell.length_b   1.000
_cell.length_c   1.000
_cell.angle_alpha   90.00
_cell.angle_beta   90.00
_cell.angle_gamma   90.00
#
_symmetry.space_group_name_H-M   'P 1'
#
loop_
_entity.id
_entity.type
_entity.pdbx_description
1 polymer ?
#
loop_
_entity_poly.entity_id
_entity_poly.type
_entity_poly.pdbx_seq_one_letter_code
_entity_poly.pdbx_strand_id
1 'polypeptide(L)'
;MNSVSIRKETVMKSKRNLTRFTYENTAFQGWRLCISRGGATFTKYFSDKHYGGGRKSLKAAEGALDDIKDTLSRSRLVQGKMSDTTVRKIEKILDRA
;
A
#
# COMPACT_ATOMS: atom_id res chain seq x y z
N MET A 1 -4.82 11.66 31.43
CA MET A 1 -4.64 11.28 30.85
C MET A 1 -4.00 11.17 30.02
N ASN A 2 -3.78 11.38 29.77
CA ASN A 2 -3.44 11.11 28.97
C ASN A 2 -2.50 10.83 28.21
N SER A 3 -1.78 10.72 28.52
CA SER A 3 -0.76 10.17 27.70
C SER A 3 -1.31 9.36 26.57
N VAL A 4 -2.47 8.88 26.73
CA VAL A 4 -3.16 8.14 25.69
C VAL A 4 -3.41 9.04 24.50
N SER A 5 -3.81 10.28 24.75
CA SER A 5 -3.99 11.24 23.68
C SER A 5 -2.73 11.46 22.88
N ILE A 6 -1.64 11.62 23.60
CA ILE A 6 -0.35 11.85 22.96
C ILE A 6 0.02 10.68 22.09
N ARG A 7 -0.23 9.48 22.59
CA ARG A 7 0.08 8.28 21.83
C ARG A 7 -0.72 8.20 20.55
N LYS A 8 -1.97 8.64 20.58
CA LYS A 8 -2.79 8.65 19.38
C LYS A 8 -2.25 9.54 18.30
N GLU A 9 -1.60 10.62 18.68
CA GLU A 9 -1.04 11.53 17.69
C GLU A 9 0.13 10.90 16.95
N THR A 10 0.78 9.92 17.55
CA THR A 10 1.89 9.25 16.90
C THR A 10 1.46 8.00 16.16
N VAL A 11 0.23 7.56 16.38
CA VAL A 11 -0.29 6.36 15.72
C VAL A 11 -0.75 6.72 14.31
N MET A 12 -0.22 6.00 13.35
CA MET A 12 -0.63 6.17 11.96
C MET A 12 -1.84 5.27 11.71
N LYS A 13 -2.90 5.86 11.20
CA LYS A 13 -4.12 5.13 10.92
C LYS A 13 -4.08 4.50 9.55
N SER A 14 -4.70 3.34 9.43
CA SER A 14 -4.87 2.70 8.14
C SER A 14 -5.72 3.58 7.23
N LYS A 15 -5.44 3.50 5.94
CA LYS A 15 -6.17 4.21 4.90
C LYS A 15 -6.70 3.20 3.92
N ARG A 16 -7.53 3.66 3.00
CA ARG A 16 -8.04 2.76 1.97
C ARG A 16 -6.86 2.18 1.18
N ASN A 17 -6.84 0.86 1.04
CA ASN A 17 -5.80 0.08 0.37
C ASN A 17 -4.45 0.06 1.08
N LEU A 18 -4.30 0.78 2.20
CA LEU A 18 -3.06 0.80 2.97
C LEU A 18 -3.35 0.49 4.42
N THR A 19 -2.91 -0.66 4.89
CA THR A 19 -3.12 -1.10 6.26
C THR A 19 -1.85 -0.93 7.07
N ARG A 20 -1.98 -0.28 8.22
CA ARG A 20 -0.84 -0.09 9.12
C ARG A 20 -0.67 -1.28 10.04
N PHE A 21 0.57 -1.78 10.14
CA PHE A 21 0.96 -2.83 11.06
C PHE A 21 2.03 -2.32 12.00
N THR A 22 1.98 -2.74 13.24
CA THR A 22 2.98 -2.38 14.24
C THR A 22 3.46 -3.63 14.96
N TYR A 23 4.60 -3.52 15.62
CA TYR A 23 5.14 -4.64 16.41
C TYR A 23 4.24 -5.02 17.58
N GLU A 24 3.34 -4.15 17.98
CA GLU A 24 2.40 -4.46 19.05
C GLU A 24 1.47 -5.62 18.67
N ASN A 25 1.15 -5.73 17.39
CA ASN A 25 0.18 -6.70 16.92
C ASN A 25 0.79 -7.79 16.03
N THR A 26 1.95 -7.52 15.46
CA THR A 26 2.57 -8.44 14.50
C THR A 26 4.08 -8.41 14.66
N ALA A 27 4.77 -9.34 14.00
CA ALA A 27 6.22 -9.34 13.92
C ALA A 27 6.74 -8.36 12.86
N PHE A 28 5.86 -7.61 12.23
CA PHE A 28 6.18 -6.69 11.15
C PHE A 28 5.70 -5.29 11.50
N GLN A 29 6.50 -4.29 11.18
CA GLN A 29 6.07 -2.90 11.32
C GLN A 29 6.21 -2.19 9.99
N GLY A 30 5.10 -1.65 9.49
CA GLY A 30 5.07 -1.02 8.19
C GLY A 30 3.67 -0.93 7.64
N TRP A 31 3.59 -0.91 6.34
CA TRP A 31 2.31 -0.77 5.62
C TRP A 31 2.12 -1.91 4.65
N ARG A 32 0.88 -2.34 4.51
CA ARG A 32 0.50 -3.29 3.47
C ARG A 32 -0.35 -2.55 2.46
N LEU A 33 0.09 -2.55 1.21
CA LEU A 33 -0.71 -2.10 0.09
C LEU A 33 -1.45 -3.31 -0.44
N CYS A 34 -2.76 -3.17 -0.63
CA CYS A 34 -3.57 -4.23 -1.21
C CYS A 34 -4.66 -3.60 -2.05
N ILE A 35 -4.72 -3.97 -3.32
CA ILE A 35 -5.72 -3.46 -4.24
C ILE A 35 -6.17 -4.58 -5.16
N SER A 36 -7.48 -4.67 -5.35
CA SER A 36 -8.08 -5.68 -6.22
C SER A 36 -8.93 -5.02 -7.28
N ARG A 37 -8.81 -5.48 -8.51
CA ARG A 37 -9.61 -4.97 -9.60
C ARG A 37 -9.58 -5.94 -10.78
N GLY A 38 -10.73 -6.15 -11.39
CA GLY A 38 -10.80 -6.95 -12.61
C GLY A 38 -10.28 -8.36 -12.44
N GLY A 39 -10.53 -8.97 -11.29
CA GLY A 39 -10.11 -10.33 -11.04
C GLY A 39 -8.67 -10.48 -10.60
N ALA A 40 -7.92 -9.39 -10.49
CA ALA A 40 -6.52 -9.41 -10.06
C ALA A 40 -6.37 -8.73 -8.70
N THR A 41 -5.49 -9.25 -7.86
CA THR A 41 -5.18 -8.67 -6.56
C THR A 41 -3.67 -8.44 -6.47
N PHE A 42 -3.30 -7.25 -6.02
CA PHE A 42 -1.90 -6.88 -5.86
C PHE A 42 -1.64 -6.52 -4.41
N THR A 43 -0.58 -7.07 -3.85
CA THR A 43 -0.23 -6.84 -2.45
C THR A 43 1.26 -6.62 -2.34
N LYS A 44 1.65 -5.63 -1.55
CA LYS A 44 3.06 -5.43 -1.22
C LYS A 44 3.18 -4.83 0.17
N TYR A 45 4.20 -5.28 0.90
CA TYR A 45 4.50 -4.78 2.24
C TYR A 45 5.65 -3.80 2.16
N PHE A 46 5.49 -2.67 2.85
CA PHE A 46 6.48 -1.59 2.91
C PHE A 46 6.95 -1.47 4.35
N SER A 47 8.15 -1.99 4.64
CA SER A 47 8.62 -2.02 6.03
C SER A 47 9.21 -0.68 6.45
N ASP A 48 8.92 -0.28 7.67
CA ASP A 48 9.51 0.94 8.24
C ASP A 48 11.03 0.82 8.27
N LYS A 49 11.52 -0.36 8.57
CA LYS A 49 12.95 -0.60 8.64
C LYS A 49 13.63 -0.38 7.31
N HIS A 50 13.01 -0.85 6.25
CA HIS A 50 13.59 -0.73 4.90
C HIS A 50 13.59 0.72 4.41
N TYR A 51 12.54 1.48 4.73
CA TYR A 51 12.40 2.84 4.23
C TYR A 51 12.87 3.92 5.21
N GLY A 52 13.23 3.53 6.43
CA GLY A 52 13.79 4.47 7.40
C GLY A 52 12.76 5.13 8.30
N GLY A 53 11.59 4.55 8.45
CA GLY A 53 10.57 5.06 9.35
C GLY A 53 9.17 4.95 8.80
N GLY A 54 8.19 5.12 9.67
CA GLY A 54 6.79 4.95 9.32
C GLY A 54 6.27 5.95 8.30
N ARG A 55 6.75 7.18 8.37
CA ARG A 55 6.33 8.19 7.39
C ARG A 55 6.94 7.94 6.03
N LYS A 56 8.19 7.50 6.01
CA LYS A 56 8.88 7.21 4.75
C LYS A 56 8.30 5.97 4.09
N SER A 57 7.99 4.94 4.88
CA SER A 57 7.37 3.74 4.33
C SER A 57 5.95 4.04 3.83
N LEU A 58 5.21 4.90 4.54
CA LEU A 58 3.89 5.33 4.09
C LEU A 58 3.99 6.08 2.76
N LYS A 59 4.95 6.99 2.65
CA LYS A 59 5.11 7.78 1.44
C LYS A 59 5.45 6.89 0.26
N ALA A 60 6.29 5.89 0.46
CA ALA A 60 6.62 4.92 -0.59
C ALA A 60 5.37 4.14 -1.00
N ALA A 61 4.57 3.70 -0.03
CA ALA A 61 3.36 2.95 -0.30
C ALA A 61 2.32 3.82 -1.02
N GLU A 62 2.17 5.06 -0.60
CA GLU A 62 1.23 5.99 -1.24
C GLU A 62 1.65 6.28 -2.68
N GLY A 63 2.95 6.47 -2.91
CA GLY A 63 3.45 6.68 -4.27
C GLY A 63 3.16 5.51 -5.18
N ALA A 64 3.41 4.30 -4.70
CA ALA A 64 3.12 3.09 -5.47
C ALA A 64 1.62 2.96 -5.74
N LEU A 65 0.79 3.25 -4.73
CA LEU A 65 -0.66 3.17 -4.90
C LEU A 65 -1.15 4.19 -5.92
N ASP A 66 -0.61 5.41 -5.88
CA ASP A 66 -0.99 6.44 -6.84
C ASP A 66 -0.63 6.02 -8.27
N ASP A 67 0.55 5.44 -8.45
CA ASP A 67 0.97 4.96 -9.75
C ASP A 67 0.08 3.83 -10.24
N ILE A 68 -0.33 2.94 -9.34
CA ILE A 68 -1.25 1.86 -9.69
C ILE A 68 -2.60 2.42 -10.09
N LYS A 69 -3.13 3.37 -9.32
CA LYS A 69 -4.42 3.98 -9.63
C LYS A 69 -4.39 4.70 -10.98
N ASP A 70 -3.30 5.38 -11.26
CA ASP A 70 -3.12 6.06 -12.54
C ASP A 70 -3.13 5.05 -13.68
N THR A 71 -2.41 3.96 -13.52
CA THR A 71 -2.37 2.89 -14.52
C THR A 71 -3.76 2.30 -14.74
N LEU A 72 -4.49 2.07 -13.66
CA LEU A 72 -5.85 1.53 -13.74
C LEU A 72 -6.80 2.48 -14.45
N SER A 73 -6.64 3.79 -14.20
CA SER A 73 -7.51 4.78 -14.82
C SER A 73 -7.32 4.86 -16.34
N ARG A 74 -6.16 4.46 -16.81
CA ARG A 74 -5.84 4.46 -18.26
C ARG A 74 -6.11 3.12 -18.92
N SER A 75 -6.53 2.14 -18.16
CA SER A 75 -6.70 0.77 -18.65
C SER A 75 -8.16 0.42 -18.75
N ARG A 76 -8.49 -0.46 -19.67
CA ARG A 76 -9.83 -0.97 -19.81
C ARG A 76 -9.90 -2.40 -19.33
N LEU A 77 -10.99 -2.73 -18.66
CA LEU A 77 -11.29 -4.12 -18.36
C LEU A 77 -11.90 -4.75 -19.59
N VAL A 78 -11.48 -5.96 -19.90
CA VAL A 78 -12.06 -6.72 -21.02
C VAL A 78 -12.92 -7.81 -20.40
N GLN A 79 -14.22 -7.71 -20.60
CA GLN A 79 -15.19 -8.63 -19.99
C GLN A 79 -15.02 -8.70 -18.46
N GLY A 80 -14.80 -7.53 -17.87
CA GLY A 80 -14.63 -7.42 -16.42
C GLY A 80 -13.27 -7.86 -15.90
N LYS A 81 -12.34 -8.20 -16.78
CA LYS A 81 -11.02 -8.67 -16.36
C LYS A 81 -9.93 -7.73 -16.79
N MET A 82 -8.88 -7.66 -15.98
CA MET A 82 -7.71 -6.84 -16.27
C MET A 82 -6.84 -7.55 -17.30
N SER A 83 -6.32 -6.80 -18.27
CA SER A 83 -5.45 -7.37 -19.30
C SER A 83 -4.09 -7.73 -18.72
N ASP A 84 -3.40 -8.68 -19.36
CA ASP A 84 -2.07 -9.09 -18.94
C ASP A 84 -1.08 -7.93 -18.96
N THR A 85 -1.22 -7.05 -19.95
CA THR A 85 -0.35 -5.87 -20.05
C THR A 85 -0.49 -4.96 -18.84
N THR A 86 -1.73 -4.73 -18.41
CA THR A 86 -1.98 -3.91 -17.22
C THR A 86 -1.44 -4.57 -15.97
N VAL A 87 -1.65 -5.88 -15.82
CA VAL A 87 -1.12 -6.64 -14.68
C VAL A 87 0.40 -6.48 -14.62
N ARG A 88 1.09 -6.63 -15.73
CA ARG A 88 2.55 -6.50 -15.76
C ARG A 88 3.02 -5.10 -15.40
N LYS A 89 2.30 -4.07 -15.86
CA LYS A 89 2.64 -2.69 -15.50
C LYS A 89 2.56 -2.47 -13.99
N ILE A 90 1.50 -3.00 -13.37
CA ILE A 90 1.32 -2.85 -11.92
C ILE A 90 2.39 -3.65 -11.18
N GLU A 91 2.69 -4.85 -11.62
CA GLU A 91 3.74 -5.65 -11.00
C GLU A 91 5.09 -4.93 -11.04
N LYS A 92 5.40 -4.25 -12.14
CA LYS A 92 6.64 -3.47 -12.24
C LYS A 92 6.65 -2.29 -11.28
N ILE A 93 5.51 -1.63 -11.09
CA ILE A 93 5.40 -0.54 -10.11
C ILE A 93 5.75 -1.07 -8.72
N LEU A 94 5.19 -2.21 -8.34
CA LEU A 94 5.45 -2.79 -7.03
C LEU A 94 6.88 -3.27 -6.88
N ASP A 95 7.46 -3.83 -7.93
CA ASP A 95 8.83 -4.31 -7.88
C ASP A 95 9.84 -3.18 -7.69
N ARG A 96 9.54 -2.00 -8.22
CA ARG A 96 10.43 -0.85 -8.10
C ARG A 96 10.24 -0.07 -6.82
N ALA A 97 9.14 -0.30 -6.15
CA ALA A 97 8.80 0.45 -4.94
C ALA A 97 9.67 0.09 -3.74
#